data_daa853e701affeb92252252a3a1e3afa
#
_entry.id   daa853e701affeb92252252a3a1e3afa
#
_cell.length_a   1.000
_cell.length_b   1.000
_cell.length_c   1.000
_cell.angle_alpha   90.00
_cell.angle_beta   90.00
_cell.angle_gamma   90.00
#
_symmetry.space_group_name_H-M   'P 1'
#
loop_
_entity.id
_entity.type
_entity.pdbx_description
1 polymer ?
#
loop_
_entity_poly.entity_id
_entity_poly.type
_entity_poly.pdbx_seq_one_letter_code
_entity_poly.pdbx_strand_id
1 'polypeptide(L)'
;KFGFVSQASDALKADGTSNYYKNVINGNSSYIFWLDLFDAVDGQGAILSNSGEAASAAVAFDTESTIVTFSLTGGTDGSTVGTSQLSTGIDLFADAETVDVNLLFSTNDANGANTIAEKLISVANARKDVVVFVSPPTEDTVGTSTPAADVKTWADSLTSTSYAVIDSTSVKVYDKYNDVYRWVPLNGDTAGLAARTDTTNDPWFSPAGFTRGNIKNVVKLAWNPKQLDRDDLYSKGVNPVVSFPAQGVVLYGDKTLLSRPSAFDRINVRRLFIVLEKTISRYAKSQLFEFNDEYTRS
;
A
#
# COMPACT_ATOMS: atom_id res chain seq x y z
N LYS A 1 -7.93 -37.63 6.05
CA LYS A 1 -8.86 -38.71 5.78
C LYS A 1 -10.24 -38.30 6.30
N PHE A 2 -11.22 -38.25 5.41
CA PHE A 2 -12.62 -37.95 5.73
C PHE A 2 -13.36 -39.29 5.75
N GLY A 3 -13.86 -39.71 6.92
CA GLY A 3 -14.58 -40.97 7.08
C GLY A 3 -16.05 -40.73 7.38
N PHE A 4 -16.90 -41.67 6.95
CA PHE A 4 -18.34 -41.66 7.26
C PHE A 4 -19.11 -40.44 6.76
N VAL A 5 -18.70 -39.87 5.65
CA VAL A 5 -19.42 -38.77 4.95
C VAL A 5 -20.54 -39.35 4.07
N SER A 6 -21.59 -38.58 3.85
CA SER A 6 -22.75 -38.96 3.06
C SER A 6 -22.70 -38.34 1.63
N GLN A 7 -23.29 -39.02 0.68
CA GLN A 7 -23.53 -38.49 -0.66
C GLN A 7 -24.83 -37.66 -0.75
N ALA A 8 -25.72 -37.77 0.21
CA ALA A 8 -26.97 -37.02 0.25
C ALA A 8 -26.69 -35.57 0.67
N SER A 9 -27.16 -34.61 -0.12
CA SER A 9 -26.91 -33.17 0.08
C SER A 9 -27.52 -32.61 1.36
N ASP A 10 -28.56 -33.26 1.86
CA ASP A 10 -29.30 -32.90 3.09
C ASP A 10 -28.87 -33.70 4.33
N ALA A 11 -27.86 -34.59 4.21
CA ALA A 11 -27.39 -35.39 5.32
C ALA A 11 -26.76 -34.54 6.43
N LEU A 12 -27.19 -34.80 7.66
CA LEU A 12 -26.69 -34.14 8.86
C LEU A 12 -26.01 -35.17 9.79
N LYS A 13 -25.03 -34.68 10.53
CA LYS A 13 -24.45 -35.41 11.70
C LYS A 13 -25.37 -35.29 12.90
N ALA A 14 -25.07 -36.03 13.93
CA ALA A 14 -25.82 -36.02 15.19
C ALA A 14 -25.82 -34.63 15.87
N ASP A 15 -24.82 -33.81 15.60
CA ASP A 15 -24.70 -32.42 16.08
C ASP A 15 -25.43 -31.36 15.21
N GLY A 16 -26.14 -31.83 14.17
CA GLY A 16 -26.85 -30.96 13.24
C GLY A 16 -25.99 -30.30 12.14
N THR A 17 -24.67 -30.53 12.13
CA THR A 17 -23.80 -30.03 11.06
C THR A 17 -23.91 -30.89 9.80
N SER A 18 -23.60 -30.31 8.64
CA SER A 18 -23.67 -31.04 7.36
C SER A 18 -22.74 -32.24 7.36
N ASN A 19 -23.27 -33.41 6.98
CA ASN A 19 -22.50 -34.62 6.71
C ASN A 19 -22.30 -34.87 5.19
N TYR A 20 -22.74 -33.94 4.36
CA TYR A 20 -22.55 -34.02 2.92
C TYR A 20 -21.08 -33.92 2.57
N TYR A 21 -20.56 -34.86 1.78
CA TYR A 21 -19.12 -34.99 1.54
C TYR A 21 -18.48 -33.71 0.98
N LYS A 22 -19.15 -32.99 0.08
CA LYS A 22 -18.65 -31.73 -0.47
C LYS A 22 -18.43 -30.68 0.63
N ASN A 23 -19.42 -30.48 1.47
CA ASN A 23 -19.36 -29.53 2.56
C ASN A 23 -18.30 -29.91 3.59
N VAL A 24 -18.21 -31.20 3.90
CA VAL A 24 -17.23 -31.73 4.87
C VAL A 24 -15.80 -31.57 4.34
N ILE A 25 -15.56 -31.89 3.07
CA ILE A 25 -14.23 -31.74 2.46
C ILE A 25 -13.85 -30.26 2.36
N ASN A 26 -14.71 -29.43 1.79
CA ASN A 26 -14.41 -28.02 1.53
C ASN A 26 -14.30 -27.19 2.83
N GLY A 27 -15.04 -27.56 3.86
CA GLY A 27 -14.97 -26.89 5.17
C GLY A 27 -13.83 -27.32 6.07
N ASN A 28 -13.28 -28.53 5.90
CA ASN A 28 -12.30 -29.11 6.84
C ASN A 28 -10.94 -29.42 6.21
N SER A 29 -10.77 -29.31 4.89
CA SER A 29 -9.50 -29.59 4.24
C SER A 29 -8.72 -28.32 3.94
N SER A 30 -7.45 -28.30 4.31
CA SER A 30 -6.49 -27.27 3.90
C SER A 30 -5.71 -27.66 2.63
N TYR A 31 -5.93 -28.89 2.09
CA TYR A 31 -5.12 -29.43 1.00
C TYR A 31 -5.90 -29.78 -0.25
N ILE A 32 -7.18 -30.12 -0.10
CA ILE A 32 -8.04 -30.50 -1.21
C ILE A 32 -9.38 -29.78 -1.10
N PHE A 33 -9.91 -29.39 -2.26
CA PHE A 33 -11.24 -28.83 -2.39
C PHE A 33 -12.01 -29.66 -3.42
N TRP A 34 -13.27 -29.92 -3.15
CA TRP A 34 -14.18 -30.54 -4.11
C TRP A 34 -14.77 -29.43 -4.98
N LEU A 35 -14.61 -29.58 -6.28
CA LEU A 35 -15.20 -28.69 -7.29
C LEU A 35 -16.09 -29.54 -8.21
N ASP A 36 -17.33 -29.12 -8.39
CA ASP A 36 -18.23 -29.74 -9.37
C ASP A 36 -17.92 -29.16 -10.75
N LEU A 37 -17.61 -30.04 -11.69
CA LEU A 37 -17.46 -29.68 -13.09
C LEU A 37 -18.84 -29.88 -13.77
N PHE A 38 -19.63 -28.81 -13.82
CA PHE A 38 -20.83 -28.77 -14.58
C PHE A 38 -20.46 -28.54 -16.06
N ASP A 39 -21.11 -29.27 -16.96
CA ASP A 39 -20.94 -29.12 -18.40
C ASP A 39 -19.54 -29.44 -18.98
N ALA A 40 -18.64 -30.04 -18.18
CA ALA A 40 -17.43 -30.59 -18.77
C ALA A 40 -17.75 -31.81 -19.62
N VAL A 41 -17.28 -31.79 -20.85
CA VAL A 41 -17.42 -32.94 -21.79
C VAL A 41 -16.05 -33.59 -21.99
N ASP A 42 -16.01 -34.91 -22.10
CA ASP A 42 -14.81 -35.63 -22.52
C ASP A 42 -14.46 -35.32 -23.99
N GLY A 43 -13.31 -35.79 -24.45
CA GLY A 43 -12.89 -35.63 -25.85
C GLY A 43 -13.82 -36.27 -26.89
N GLN A 44 -14.87 -36.99 -26.48
CA GLN A 44 -15.89 -37.61 -27.29
C GLN A 44 -17.26 -36.96 -27.12
N GLY A 45 -17.37 -35.90 -26.34
CA GLY A 45 -18.61 -35.13 -26.15
C GLY A 45 -19.55 -35.68 -25.08
N ALA A 46 -19.13 -36.66 -24.29
CA ALA A 46 -19.89 -37.10 -23.12
C ALA A 46 -19.72 -36.15 -21.94
N ILE A 47 -20.80 -35.82 -21.24
CA ILE A 47 -20.76 -34.98 -20.05
C ILE A 47 -20.03 -35.71 -18.94
N LEU A 48 -18.91 -35.15 -18.47
CA LEU A 48 -18.20 -35.62 -17.30
C LEU A 48 -18.97 -35.22 -16.04
N SER A 49 -19.98 -36.03 -15.70
CA SER A 49 -20.72 -35.83 -14.45
C SER A 49 -20.00 -36.53 -13.31
N ASN A 50 -19.20 -35.78 -12.56
CA ASN A 50 -18.69 -36.24 -11.28
C ASN A 50 -19.39 -35.53 -10.11
N SER A 51 -20.55 -34.94 -10.34
CA SER A 51 -21.26 -34.15 -9.35
C SER A 51 -21.72 -34.94 -8.12
N GLY A 52 -21.64 -36.25 -8.14
CA GLY A 52 -22.14 -37.10 -7.03
C GLY A 52 -23.62 -36.90 -6.75
N GLU A 53 -24.31 -36.05 -7.49
CA GLU A 53 -25.77 -36.08 -7.55
C GLU A 53 -26.15 -37.37 -8.17
N ALA A 54 -27.04 -38.11 -7.50
CA ALA A 54 -27.57 -39.37 -7.98
C ALA A 54 -28.14 -39.14 -9.36
N ALA A 55 -27.31 -39.28 -10.37
CA ALA A 55 -27.78 -39.66 -11.67
C ALA A 55 -28.57 -40.95 -11.43
N SER A 56 -29.79 -40.95 -11.84
CA SER A 56 -30.66 -42.11 -11.76
C SER A 56 -29.86 -43.39 -11.98
N ALA A 57 -29.81 -44.25 -10.97
CA ALA A 57 -29.31 -45.62 -10.99
C ALA A 57 -27.92 -45.81 -11.61
N ALA A 58 -26.95 -45.96 -10.73
CA ALA A 58 -25.74 -46.76 -10.96
C ALA A 58 -24.86 -46.34 -12.16
N VAL A 59 -24.39 -45.12 -12.16
CA VAL A 59 -23.05 -44.89 -12.71
C VAL A 59 -22.07 -45.30 -11.62
N ALA A 60 -21.49 -46.46 -11.75
CA ALA A 60 -20.36 -46.88 -10.94
C ALA A 60 -19.31 -45.74 -11.05
N PHE A 61 -18.72 -45.33 -9.94
CA PHE A 61 -17.47 -44.58 -9.98
C PHE A 61 -16.54 -45.39 -10.90
N ASP A 62 -16.33 -44.86 -12.07
CA ASP A 62 -15.32 -45.42 -12.95
C ASP A 62 -14.01 -45.22 -12.21
N THR A 63 -13.39 -46.30 -11.81
CA THR A 63 -12.08 -46.27 -11.16
C THR A 63 -11.08 -45.89 -12.24
N GLU A 64 -10.88 -44.60 -12.44
CA GLU A 64 -9.75 -44.10 -13.20
C GLU A 64 -8.50 -44.81 -12.68
N SER A 65 -7.98 -45.70 -13.51
CA SER A 65 -6.78 -46.49 -13.17
C SER A 65 -5.51 -45.65 -13.14
N THR A 66 -5.59 -44.39 -13.51
CA THR A 66 -4.46 -43.46 -13.62
C THR A 66 -4.73 -42.17 -12.87
N ILE A 67 -3.68 -41.62 -12.26
CA ILE A 67 -3.75 -40.28 -11.67
C ILE A 67 -3.96 -39.28 -12.79
N VAL A 68 -5.12 -38.63 -12.79
CA VAL A 68 -5.42 -37.53 -13.73
C VAL A 68 -4.88 -36.26 -13.15
N THR A 69 -3.91 -35.65 -13.83
CA THR A 69 -3.36 -34.35 -13.50
C THR A 69 -3.93 -33.33 -14.45
N PHE A 70 -4.65 -32.35 -13.90
CA PHE A 70 -5.14 -31.21 -14.67
C PHE A 70 -4.26 -30.00 -14.39
N SER A 71 -3.78 -29.37 -15.44
CA SER A 71 -3.20 -28.04 -15.37
C SER A 71 -4.30 -27.02 -15.66
N LEU A 72 -4.51 -26.10 -14.74
CA LEU A 72 -5.40 -24.97 -15.00
C LEU A 72 -4.78 -24.13 -16.11
N THR A 73 -5.51 -23.95 -17.19
CA THR A 73 -5.11 -23.15 -18.35
C THR A 73 -6.17 -22.10 -18.66
N GLY A 74 -5.79 -21.10 -19.43
CA GLY A 74 -6.74 -20.05 -19.83
C GLY A 74 -6.95 -18.94 -18.80
N GLY A 75 -6.23 -18.96 -17.66
CA GLY A 75 -6.13 -17.80 -16.79
C GLY A 75 -5.34 -16.71 -17.49
N THR A 76 -5.82 -15.49 -17.42
CA THR A 76 -5.08 -14.31 -17.86
C THR A 76 -4.80 -13.42 -16.68
N ASP A 77 -3.58 -12.90 -16.61
CA ASP A 77 -3.27 -11.86 -15.65
C ASP A 77 -4.14 -10.63 -15.93
N GLY A 78 -4.48 -9.90 -14.89
CA GLY A 78 -5.14 -8.61 -15.04
C GLY A 78 -4.33 -7.66 -15.91
N SER A 79 -4.99 -6.67 -16.49
CA SER A 79 -4.29 -5.61 -17.22
C SER A 79 -3.31 -4.87 -16.30
N THR A 80 -2.20 -4.41 -16.86
CA THR A 80 -1.27 -3.53 -16.13
C THR A 80 -2.01 -2.32 -15.58
N VAL A 81 -1.85 -2.07 -14.29
CA VAL A 81 -2.46 -0.91 -13.64
C VAL A 81 -1.74 0.35 -14.15
N GLY A 82 -2.48 1.20 -14.84
CA GLY A 82 -1.98 2.48 -15.34
C GLY A 82 -2.29 3.65 -14.42
N THR A 83 -1.78 4.83 -14.78
CA THR A 83 -1.94 6.09 -14.04
C THR A 83 -3.41 6.44 -13.77
N SER A 84 -4.32 6.16 -14.70
CA SER A 84 -5.75 6.43 -14.54
C SER A 84 -6.39 5.59 -13.43
N GLN A 85 -6.08 4.30 -13.38
CA GLN A 85 -6.57 3.39 -12.34
C GLN A 85 -6.00 3.75 -10.96
N LEU A 86 -4.71 4.12 -10.90
CA LEU A 86 -4.08 4.62 -9.66
C LEU A 86 -4.76 5.90 -9.19
N SER A 87 -5.02 6.86 -10.08
CA SER A 87 -5.73 8.10 -9.76
C SER A 87 -7.12 7.82 -9.18
N THR A 88 -7.87 6.90 -9.80
CA THR A 88 -9.19 6.48 -9.29
C THR A 88 -9.08 5.82 -7.91
N GLY A 89 -8.04 5.00 -7.68
CA GLY A 89 -7.77 4.41 -6.38
C GLY A 89 -7.45 5.47 -5.31
N ILE A 90 -6.70 6.50 -5.66
CA ILE A 90 -6.37 7.61 -4.75
C ILE A 90 -7.63 8.43 -4.41
N ASP A 91 -8.58 8.59 -5.34
CA ASP A 91 -9.84 9.28 -5.09
C ASP A 91 -10.69 8.64 -3.99
N LEU A 92 -10.57 7.34 -3.76
CA LEU A 92 -11.25 6.66 -2.65
C LEU A 92 -10.81 7.18 -1.28
N PHE A 93 -9.65 7.83 -1.19
CA PHE A 93 -9.15 8.46 0.03
C PHE A 93 -9.50 9.95 0.12
N ALA A 94 -10.25 10.50 -0.82
CA ALA A 94 -10.56 11.94 -0.83
C ALA A 94 -11.53 12.37 0.28
N ASP A 95 -12.40 11.47 0.73
CA ASP A 95 -13.38 11.75 1.78
C ASP A 95 -12.80 11.46 3.17
N ALA A 96 -12.62 12.51 3.97
CA ALA A 96 -12.10 12.43 5.33
C ALA A 96 -13.11 11.88 6.35
N GLU A 97 -14.40 11.86 6.01
CA GLU A 97 -15.43 11.36 6.93
C GLU A 97 -15.55 9.85 6.90
N THR A 98 -15.33 9.25 5.74
CA THR A 98 -15.44 7.79 5.55
C THR A 98 -14.12 7.06 5.74
N VAL A 99 -12.98 7.71 5.46
CA VAL A 99 -11.66 7.07 5.52
C VAL A 99 -10.72 7.89 6.41
N ASP A 100 -10.47 7.40 7.62
CA ASP A 100 -9.52 8.03 8.56
C ASP A 100 -8.08 7.54 8.30
N VAL A 101 -7.28 8.39 7.65
CA VAL A 101 -5.86 8.17 7.38
C VAL A 101 -5.05 9.39 7.78
N ASN A 102 -3.76 9.18 8.11
CA ASN A 102 -2.83 10.24 8.49
C ASN A 102 -1.67 10.40 7.51
N LEU A 103 -1.28 9.31 6.87
CA LEU A 103 -0.16 9.24 5.94
C LEU A 103 -0.64 8.59 4.65
N LEU A 104 -0.33 9.19 3.50
CA LEU A 104 -0.63 8.64 2.18
C LEU A 104 0.64 8.57 1.35
N PHE A 105 0.77 7.54 0.57
CA PHE A 105 1.79 7.39 -0.45
C PHE A 105 1.28 6.46 -1.56
N SER A 106 1.91 6.48 -2.71
CA SER A 106 1.59 5.61 -3.84
C SER A 106 2.85 5.29 -4.61
N THR A 107 2.75 4.39 -5.57
CA THR A 107 3.81 4.21 -6.56
C THR A 107 3.97 5.46 -7.43
N ASN A 108 5.13 5.58 -8.08
CA ASN A 108 5.37 6.65 -9.05
C ASN A 108 4.66 6.36 -10.37
N ASP A 109 4.47 7.41 -11.16
CA ASP A 109 4.10 7.30 -12.56
C ASP A 109 5.18 6.57 -13.38
N ALA A 110 4.76 5.94 -14.47
CA ALA A 110 5.69 5.51 -15.50
C ALA A 110 6.24 6.72 -16.29
N ASN A 111 7.47 6.62 -16.75
CA ASN A 111 8.10 7.59 -17.64
C ASN A 111 8.28 9.02 -17.06
N GLY A 112 8.58 9.14 -15.77
CA GLY A 112 8.94 10.41 -15.14
C GLY A 112 7.82 11.43 -15.00
N ALA A 113 6.57 11.05 -15.24
CA ALA A 113 5.43 11.93 -15.06
C ALA A 113 5.20 12.27 -13.59
N ASN A 114 4.52 13.37 -13.30
CA ASN A 114 4.19 13.82 -11.95
C ASN A 114 2.70 13.66 -11.60
N THR A 115 1.93 12.99 -12.44
CA THR A 115 0.46 12.90 -12.34
C THR A 115 -0.01 12.28 -11.02
N ILE A 116 0.61 11.20 -10.57
CA ILE A 116 0.25 10.54 -9.32
C ILE A 116 0.69 11.37 -8.11
N ALA A 117 1.87 11.99 -8.16
CA ALA A 117 2.34 12.88 -7.11
C ALA A 117 1.40 14.09 -6.95
N GLU A 118 1.03 14.74 -8.05
CA GLU A 118 0.06 15.85 -8.06
C GLU A 118 -1.33 15.41 -7.59
N LYS A 119 -1.76 14.21 -7.94
CA LYS A 119 -3.04 13.66 -7.47
C LYS A 119 -3.05 13.48 -5.95
N LEU A 120 -1.99 12.91 -5.38
CA LEU A 120 -1.82 12.80 -3.92
C LEU A 120 -1.81 14.17 -3.25
N ILE A 121 -1.06 15.13 -3.80
CA ILE A 121 -1.00 16.51 -3.31
C ILE A 121 -2.38 17.18 -3.34
N SER A 122 -3.14 16.98 -4.42
CA SER A 122 -4.50 17.50 -4.57
C SER A 122 -5.43 16.96 -3.48
N VAL A 123 -5.41 15.65 -3.24
CA VAL A 123 -6.21 15.02 -2.17
C VAL A 123 -5.79 15.54 -0.80
N ALA A 124 -4.48 15.66 -0.51
CA ALA A 124 -4.01 16.18 0.77
C ALA A 124 -4.42 17.65 1.00
N ASN A 125 -4.35 18.48 -0.05
CA ASN A 125 -4.76 19.89 0.01
C ASN A 125 -6.28 20.06 0.21
N ALA A 126 -7.07 19.14 -0.32
CA ALA A 126 -8.52 19.13 -0.11
C ALA A 126 -8.88 18.67 1.30
N ARG A 127 -8.29 17.59 1.75
CA ARG A 127 -8.54 16.98 3.06
C ARG A 127 -7.98 17.80 4.22
N LYS A 128 -6.72 18.26 4.12
CA LYS A 128 -5.93 18.97 5.15
C LYS A 128 -5.61 18.18 6.42
N ASP A 129 -6.01 16.93 6.50
CA ASP A 129 -5.85 16.04 7.65
C ASP A 129 -4.84 14.90 7.42
N VAL A 130 -4.15 14.92 6.28
CA VAL A 130 -3.14 13.91 5.90
C VAL A 130 -1.85 14.57 5.43
N VAL A 131 -0.73 13.83 5.55
CA VAL A 131 0.53 14.16 4.89
C VAL A 131 0.82 13.12 3.83
N VAL A 132 1.15 13.56 2.63
CA VAL A 132 1.53 12.69 1.52
C VAL A 132 3.04 12.61 1.39
N PHE A 133 3.53 11.41 1.07
CA PHE A 133 4.94 11.14 0.82
C PHE A 133 5.10 10.77 -0.64
N VAL A 134 5.97 11.49 -1.32
CA VAL A 134 6.25 11.31 -2.74
C VAL A 134 7.74 11.18 -2.99
N SER A 135 8.12 10.34 -3.93
CA SER A 135 9.51 10.16 -4.37
C SER A 135 9.66 10.61 -5.82
N PRO A 136 10.85 11.07 -6.21
CA PRO A 136 11.14 11.34 -7.62
C PRO A 136 11.04 10.06 -8.45
N PRO A 137 10.76 10.19 -9.75
CA PRO A 137 10.79 9.07 -10.68
C PRO A 137 12.10 8.29 -10.62
N THR A 138 12.02 6.98 -10.84
CA THR A 138 13.21 6.12 -10.77
C THR A 138 14.26 6.51 -11.81
N GLU A 139 13.84 6.93 -12.99
CA GLU A 139 14.70 7.41 -14.09
C GLU A 139 15.49 8.69 -13.73
N ASP A 140 14.97 9.54 -12.86
CA ASP A 140 15.65 10.75 -12.39
C ASP A 140 16.70 10.46 -11.32
N THR A 141 16.73 9.24 -10.80
CA THR A 141 17.64 8.83 -9.72
C THR A 141 18.57 7.69 -10.09
N VAL A 142 18.12 6.76 -10.94
CA VAL A 142 18.87 5.54 -11.31
C VAL A 142 19.45 5.66 -12.70
N GLY A 143 20.78 5.61 -12.79
CA GLY A 143 21.48 5.62 -14.08
C GLY A 143 21.64 6.99 -14.74
N THR A 144 21.12 8.05 -14.15
CA THR A 144 21.35 9.43 -14.60
C THR A 144 22.73 9.93 -14.14
N SER A 145 23.30 10.85 -14.91
CA SER A 145 24.55 11.55 -14.58
C SER A 145 24.33 12.79 -13.70
N THR A 146 23.10 13.28 -13.63
CA THR A 146 22.70 14.56 -12.99
C THR A 146 21.54 14.41 -12.00
N PRO A 147 21.56 13.40 -11.09
CA PRO A 147 20.39 13.09 -10.27
C PRO A 147 19.95 14.26 -9.38
N ALA A 148 20.86 15.09 -8.89
CA ALA A 148 20.51 16.25 -8.07
C ALA A 148 19.70 17.29 -8.87
N ALA A 149 20.10 17.54 -10.12
CA ALA A 149 19.42 18.51 -11.00
C ALA A 149 18.08 17.95 -11.51
N ASP A 150 18.01 16.66 -11.82
CA ASP A 150 16.83 16.00 -12.33
C ASP A 150 15.73 15.96 -11.24
N VAL A 151 16.07 15.52 -10.03
CA VAL A 151 15.17 15.53 -8.87
C VAL A 151 14.66 16.93 -8.53
N LYS A 152 15.53 17.93 -8.60
CA LYS A 152 15.17 19.33 -8.36
C LYS A 152 14.18 19.84 -9.40
N THR A 153 14.45 19.56 -10.68
CA THR A 153 13.56 19.96 -11.80
C THR A 153 12.18 19.32 -11.63
N TRP A 154 12.13 18.04 -11.28
CA TRP A 154 10.89 17.34 -10.99
C TRP A 154 10.15 17.97 -9.79
N ALA A 155 10.85 18.23 -8.68
CA ALA A 155 10.26 18.84 -7.49
C ALA A 155 9.73 20.25 -7.77
N ASP A 156 10.41 21.05 -8.59
CA ASP A 156 9.95 22.38 -9.02
C ASP A 156 8.69 22.33 -9.90
N SER A 157 8.36 21.19 -10.51
CA SER A 157 7.13 20.99 -11.27
C SER A 157 5.89 20.70 -10.41
N LEU A 158 6.08 20.39 -9.13
CA LEU A 158 4.99 20.02 -8.22
C LEU A 158 4.36 21.23 -7.54
N THR A 159 3.07 21.10 -7.22
CA THR A 159 2.33 22.11 -6.47
C THR A 159 2.87 22.28 -5.06
N SER A 160 3.33 23.49 -4.73
CA SER A 160 3.86 23.83 -3.41
C SER A 160 2.80 23.71 -2.32
N THR A 161 3.09 22.89 -1.31
CA THR A 161 2.19 22.64 -0.18
C THR A 161 2.95 22.19 1.06
N SER A 162 2.38 22.47 2.24
CA SER A 162 2.90 21.93 3.50
C SER A 162 2.40 20.52 3.81
N TYR A 163 1.51 19.96 3.00
CA TYR A 163 0.95 18.62 3.19
C TYR A 163 1.70 17.54 2.40
N ALA A 164 2.76 17.89 1.68
CA ALA A 164 3.60 16.94 0.95
C ALA A 164 5.03 16.93 1.46
N VAL A 165 5.64 15.76 1.43
CA VAL A 165 7.04 15.49 1.78
C VAL A 165 7.68 14.76 0.62
N ILE A 166 8.84 15.26 0.17
CA ILE A 166 9.62 14.66 -0.92
C ILE A 166 10.93 14.12 -0.37
N ASP A 167 11.29 12.91 -0.74
CA ASP A 167 12.63 12.36 -0.59
C ASP A 167 13.48 12.56 -1.85
N SER A 168 14.76 12.20 -1.81
CA SER A 168 15.71 12.53 -2.87
C SER A 168 16.12 11.38 -3.77
N THR A 169 15.65 10.13 -3.54
CA THR A 169 16.27 8.99 -4.21
C THR A 169 15.36 7.76 -4.25
N SER A 170 15.68 6.84 -5.14
CA SER A 170 15.19 5.46 -5.12
C SER A 170 16.17 4.55 -4.38
N VAL A 171 15.68 3.43 -3.87
CA VAL A 171 16.46 2.42 -3.16
C VAL A 171 16.42 1.08 -3.85
N LYS A 172 17.51 0.33 -3.73
CA LYS A 172 17.57 -1.05 -4.18
C LYS A 172 17.23 -1.97 -3.01
N VAL A 173 16.21 -2.79 -3.20
CA VAL A 173 15.75 -3.78 -2.22
C VAL A 173 15.82 -5.19 -2.82
N TYR A 174 15.92 -6.18 -1.95
CA TYR A 174 15.88 -7.57 -2.37
C TYR A 174 14.46 -8.11 -2.28
N ASP A 175 13.91 -8.51 -3.41
CA ASP A 175 12.63 -9.21 -3.53
C ASP A 175 12.87 -10.71 -3.30
N LYS A 176 12.64 -11.17 -2.09
CA LYS A 176 12.88 -12.56 -1.68
C LYS A 176 11.95 -13.58 -2.34
N TYR A 177 10.83 -13.14 -2.89
CA TYR A 177 9.84 -14.03 -3.51
C TYR A 177 10.22 -14.38 -4.95
N ASN A 178 10.83 -13.41 -5.66
CA ASN A 178 11.27 -13.58 -7.03
C ASN A 178 12.79 -13.75 -7.16
N ASP A 179 13.54 -13.74 -6.05
CA ASP A 179 15.01 -13.82 -6.00
C ASP A 179 15.71 -12.79 -6.91
N VAL A 180 15.21 -11.54 -6.86
CA VAL A 180 15.74 -10.44 -7.67
C VAL A 180 15.90 -9.16 -6.85
N TYR A 181 16.83 -8.32 -7.30
CA TYR A 181 16.97 -6.98 -6.76
C TYR A 181 16.17 -5.98 -7.60
N ARG A 182 15.33 -5.17 -6.94
CA ARG A 182 14.51 -4.16 -7.59
C ARG A 182 14.84 -2.77 -7.09
N TRP A 183 14.75 -1.79 -7.98
CA TRP A 183 14.69 -0.39 -7.59
C TRP A 183 13.25 -0.02 -7.26
N VAL A 184 13.07 0.63 -6.12
CA VAL A 184 11.74 1.08 -5.66
C VAL A 184 11.83 2.52 -5.17
N PRO A 185 10.76 3.31 -5.30
CA PRO A 185 10.69 4.64 -4.70
C PRO A 185 10.74 4.53 -3.17
N LEU A 186 11.25 5.56 -2.51
CA LEU A 186 11.51 5.56 -1.07
C LEU A 186 10.34 6.10 -0.22
N ASN A 187 9.30 6.65 -0.86
CA ASN A 187 8.17 7.28 -0.16
C ASN A 187 7.48 6.36 0.86
N GLY A 188 7.37 5.07 0.58
CA GLY A 188 6.85 4.10 1.53
C GLY A 188 7.72 3.97 2.79
N ASP A 189 9.05 3.96 2.62
CA ASP A 189 9.99 3.91 3.75
C ASP A 189 9.96 5.21 4.55
N THR A 190 9.90 6.37 3.90
CA THR A 190 9.80 7.68 4.57
C THR A 190 8.47 7.84 5.32
N ALA A 191 7.37 7.37 4.76
CA ALA A 191 6.09 7.26 5.48
C ALA A 191 6.20 6.29 6.67
N GLY A 192 6.91 5.17 6.49
CA GLY A 192 7.20 4.20 7.56
C GLY A 192 8.05 4.79 8.69
N LEU A 193 9.00 5.68 8.39
CA LEU A 193 9.75 6.43 9.41
C LEU A 193 8.81 7.33 10.24
N ALA A 194 7.88 8.02 9.59
CA ALA A 194 6.88 8.82 10.27
C ALA A 194 5.99 7.97 11.18
N ALA A 195 5.47 6.84 10.69
CA ALA A 195 4.66 5.92 11.48
C ALA A 195 5.44 5.29 12.65
N ARG A 196 6.71 4.94 12.43
CA ARG A 196 7.59 4.47 13.53
C ARG A 196 7.81 5.54 14.58
N THR A 197 7.98 6.79 14.18
CA THR A 197 8.12 7.92 15.09
C THR A 197 6.87 8.11 15.94
N ASP A 198 5.68 7.93 15.36
CA ASP A 198 4.40 7.98 16.09
C ASP A 198 4.30 6.90 17.17
N THR A 199 4.84 5.70 16.89
CA THR A 199 4.80 4.59 17.84
C THR A 199 5.84 4.72 18.95
N THR A 200 7.01 5.26 18.66
CA THR A 200 8.12 5.33 19.62
C THR A 200 8.21 6.64 20.40
N ASN A 201 7.63 7.69 19.84
CA ASN A 201 7.58 9.04 20.41
C ASN A 201 6.15 9.59 20.23
N ASP A 202 6.04 10.66 19.47
CA ASP A 202 4.75 11.30 19.14
C ASP A 202 4.78 11.85 17.71
N PRO A 203 3.63 12.11 17.08
CA PRO A 203 3.53 12.62 15.72
C PRO A 203 4.24 13.95 15.43
N TRP A 204 4.48 14.76 16.47
CA TRP A 204 5.16 16.04 16.35
C TRP A 204 6.71 15.98 16.50
N PHE A 205 7.26 14.79 16.64
CA PHE A 205 8.71 14.61 16.52
C PHE A 205 9.12 14.51 15.05
N SER A 206 10.30 15.06 14.73
CA SER A 206 10.86 14.91 13.38
C SER A 206 11.22 13.45 13.11
N PRO A 207 10.78 12.87 11.97
CA PRO A 207 11.14 11.51 11.57
C PRO A 207 12.57 11.41 11.01
N ALA A 208 13.29 12.52 10.89
CA ALA A 208 14.60 12.61 10.30
C ALA A 208 15.75 12.52 11.32
N GLY A 209 16.97 12.42 10.81
CA GLY A 209 18.20 12.44 11.59
C GLY A 209 18.66 11.07 12.07
N PHE A 210 19.81 11.02 12.73
CA PHE A 210 20.48 9.76 13.11
C PHE A 210 19.70 8.93 14.12
N THR A 211 18.86 9.56 14.93
CA THR A 211 18.09 8.85 15.97
C THR A 211 16.85 8.15 15.41
N ARG A 212 16.12 8.79 14.50
CA ARG A 212 14.82 8.31 13.99
C ARG A 212 14.80 8.07 12.49
N GLY A 213 15.65 8.78 11.74
CA GLY A 213 15.64 8.74 10.27
C GLY A 213 16.37 7.55 9.63
N ASN A 214 16.80 6.55 10.41
CA ASN A 214 17.49 5.39 9.87
C ASN A 214 16.53 4.46 9.11
N ILE A 215 16.79 4.24 7.82
CA ILE A 215 16.02 3.40 6.89
C ILE A 215 16.64 2.01 6.89
N LYS A 216 15.81 1.00 7.10
CA LYS A 216 16.22 -0.41 7.19
C LYS A 216 15.97 -1.13 5.85
N ASN A 217 16.61 -2.28 5.70
CA ASN A 217 16.43 -3.19 4.54
C ASN A 217 16.82 -2.61 3.18
N VAL A 218 17.62 -1.57 3.15
CA VAL A 218 18.17 -0.98 1.93
C VAL A 218 19.49 -1.64 1.57
N VAL A 219 19.59 -2.20 0.37
CA VAL A 219 20.84 -2.78 -0.15
C VAL A 219 21.75 -1.66 -0.67
N LYS A 220 21.18 -0.69 -1.40
CA LYS A 220 21.92 0.42 -2.00
C LYS A 220 20.98 1.59 -2.31
N LEU A 221 21.48 2.82 -2.17
CA LEU A 221 20.86 4.01 -2.74
C LEU A 221 21.13 4.08 -4.24
N ALA A 222 20.23 4.70 -5.01
CA ALA A 222 20.47 4.98 -6.43
C ALA A 222 21.66 5.91 -6.59
N TRP A 223 21.76 6.92 -5.76
CA TRP A 223 22.89 7.84 -5.65
C TRP A 223 23.00 8.36 -4.21
N ASN A 224 24.17 8.88 -3.86
CA ASN A 224 24.44 9.42 -2.51
C ASN A 224 24.82 10.91 -2.64
N PRO A 225 23.94 11.85 -2.21
CA PRO A 225 24.17 13.28 -2.38
C PRO A 225 25.35 13.77 -1.55
N LYS A 226 26.24 14.54 -2.18
CA LYS A 226 27.32 15.27 -1.51
C LYS A 226 26.76 16.47 -0.75
N GLN A 227 27.58 17.15 0.03
CA GLN A 227 27.12 18.27 0.85
C GLN A 227 26.46 19.37 0.02
N LEU A 228 27.06 19.77 -1.09
CA LEU A 228 26.50 20.79 -1.98
C LEU A 228 25.15 20.37 -2.55
N ASP A 229 25.05 19.12 -2.99
CA ASP A 229 23.78 18.57 -3.52
C ASP A 229 22.69 18.58 -2.45
N ARG A 230 23.04 18.22 -1.19
CA ARG A 230 22.10 18.23 -0.05
C ARG A 230 21.59 19.64 0.24
N ASP A 231 22.47 20.61 0.24
CA ASP A 231 22.14 22.02 0.53
C ASP A 231 21.20 22.56 -0.57
N ASP A 232 21.49 22.23 -1.84
CA ASP A 232 20.66 22.65 -2.98
C ASP A 232 19.28 21.97 -2.95
N LEU A 233 19.20 20.65 -2.78
CA LEU A 233 17.94 19.92 -2.66
C LEU A 233 17.10 20.40 -1.47
N TYR A 234 17.75 20.59 -0.31
CA TYR A 234 17.06 21.02 0.91
C TYR A 234 16.51 22.45 0.77
N SER A 235 17.18 23.32 -0.01
CA SER A 235 16.67 24.64 -0.32
C SER A 235 15.34 24.62 -1.05
N LYS A 236 15.08 23.57 -1.84
CA LYS A 236 13.86 23.31 -2.64
C LYS A 236 12.78 22.49 -1.91
N GLY A 237 13.00 22.15 -0.66
CA GLY A 237 12.04 21.35 0.12
C GLY A 237 12.14 19.83 -0.13
N VAL A 238 13.16 19.39 -0.85
CA VAL A 238 13.48 17.97 -1.02
C VAL A 238 14.34 17.50 0.15
N ASN A 239 13.96 16.42 0.79
CA ASN A 239 14.67 15.88 1.95
C ASN A 239 15.77 14.90 1.49
N PRO A 240 17.05 15.24 1.66
CA PRO A 240 18.14 14.37 1.27
C PRO A 240 18.12 13.05 2.04
N VAL A 241 18.31 11.95 1.33
CA VAL A 241 18.57 10.64 1.93
C VAL A 241 20.02 10.30 1.65
N VAL A 242 20.76 9.98 2.70
CA VAL A 242 22.21 9.89 2.66
C VAL A 242 22.68 8.59 3.30
N SER A 243 23.63 7.94 2.67
CA SER A 243 24.35 6.83 3.27
C SER A 243 25.63 7.36 3.95
N PHE A 244 25.61 7.33 5.28
CA PHE A 244 26.79 7.72 6.09
C PHE A 244 27.58 6.49 6.54
N PRO A 245 28.91 6.56 6.51
CA PRO A 245 29.75 5.51 7.10
C PRO A 245 29.36 5.25 8.56
N ALA A 246 29.23 3.99 8.93
CA ALA A 246 28.85 3.51 10.26
C ALA A 246 27.43 3.87 10.74
N GLN A 247 26.68 4.71 10.02
CA GLN A 247 25.30 5.10 10.39
C GLN A 247 24.24 4.49 9.47
N GLY A 248 24.64 3.98 8.30
CA GLY A 248 23.73 3.45 7.31
C GLY A 248 22.99 4.53 6.52
N VAL A 249 21.82 4.18 6.00
CA VAL A 249 20.98 5.06 5.18
C VAL A 249 20.06 5.85 6.10
N VAL A 250 20.09 7.16 5.98
CA VAL A 250 19.38 8.08 6.87
C VAL A 250 18.62 9.15 6.07
N LEU A 251 17.35 9.37 6.42
CA LEU A 251 16.61 10.57 6.00
C LEU A 251 17.22 11.78 6.74
N TYR A 252 17.83 12.69 6.00
CA TYR A 252 18.62 13.81 6.55
C TYR A 252 17.99 15.18 6.25
N GLY A 253 16.66 15.23 6.32
CA GLY A 253 15.88 16.44 6.14
C GLY A 253 14.45 16.24 6.64
N ASP A 254 13.81 17.34 7.06
CA ASP A 254 12.44 17.33 7.61
C ASP A 254 11.56 18.45 7.06
N LYS A 255 11.81 18.87 5.82
CA LYS A 255 11.01 19.89 5.13
C LYS A 255 9.77 19.32 4.46
N THR A 256 8.73 20.14 4.44
CA THR A 256 7.59 19.97 3.54
C THR A 256 7.88 20.63 2.19
N LEU A 257 7.03 20.38 1.19
CA LEU A 257 7.15 21.01 -0.14
C LEU A 257 6.65 22.48 -0.16
N LEU A 258 6.61 23.13 0.98
CA LEU A 258 6.20 24.53 1.05
C LEU A 258 7.36 25.45 0.64
N SER A 259 7.21 26.15 -0.49
CA SER A 259 8.25 27.00 -1.05
C SER A 259 8.46 28.31 -0.30
N ARG A 260 7.42 28.82 0.38
CA ARG A 260 7.51 30.08 1.15
C ARG A 260 7.93 29.79 2.59
N PRO A 261 8.78 30.65 3.22
CA PRO A 261 9.13 30.51 4.61
C PRO A 261 7.89 30.57 5.52
N SER A 262 7.73 29.52 6.36
CA SER A 262 6.64 29.41 7.30
C SER A 262 7.01 28.36 8.37
N ALA A 263 6.37 28.39 9.53
CA ALA A 263 6.49 27.32 10.50
C ALA A 263 6.04 25.95 9.96
N PHE A 264 5.16 25.98 8.96
CA PHE A 264 4.65 24.77 8.27
C PHE A 264 5.58 24.24 7.18
N ASP A 265 6.76 24.81 7.00
CA ASP A 265 7.79 24.25 6.13
C ASP A 265 8.49 23.04 6.76
N ARG A 266 8.11 22.64 7.98
CA ARG A 266 8.63 21.49 8.72
C ARG A 266 7.59 20.40 8.88
N ILE A 267 8.03 19.14 8.67
CA ILE A 267 7.17 17.95 8.76
C ILE A 267 6.56 17.85 10.16
N ASN A 268 7.38 17.99 11.20
CA ASN A 268 6.96 17.87 12.58
C ASN A 268 5.90 18.90 12.98
N VAL A 269 6.05 20.16 12.55
CA VAL A 269 5.07 21.21 12.84
C VAL A 269 3.77 20.96 12.11
N ARG A 270 3.83 20.60 10.81
CA ARG A 270 2.61 20.26 10.05
C ARG A 270 1.87 19.09 10.68
N ARG A 271 2.58 18.06 11.08
CA ARG A 271 1.96 16.88 11.71
C ARG A 271 1.37 17.19 13.09
N LEU A 272 2.01 18.04 13.89
CA LEU A 272 1.43 18.54 15.13
C LEU A 272 0.08 19.19 14.90
N PHE A 273 0.00 20.11 13.93
CA PHE A 273 -1.26 20.80 13.64
C PHE A 273 -2.36 19.86 13.12
N ILE A 274 -2.02 18.88 12.31
CA ILE A 274 -2.98 17.85 11.86
C ILE A 274 -3.55 17.09 13.05
N VAL A 275 -2.72 16.67 14.01
CA VAL A 275 -3.18 15.98 15.22
C VAL A 275 -4.10 16.87 16.05
N LEU A 276 -3.71 18.14 16.24
CA LEU A 276 -4.54 19.10 16.98
C LEU A 276 -5.88 19.36 16.29
N GLU A 277 -5.84 19.61 14.98
CA GLU A 277 -7.06 19.85 14.18
C GLU A 277 -8.02 18.65 14.21
N LYS A 278 -7.51 17.42 14.03
CA LYS A 278 -8.31 16.20 14.12
C LYS A 278 -8.91 16.01 15.52
N THR A 279 -8.10 16.23 16.56
CA THR A 279 -8.54 16.05 17.94
C THR A 279 -9.60 17.07 18.31
N ILE A 280 -9.37 18.35 18.02
CA ILE A 280 -10.32 19.43 18.27
C ILE A 280 -11.62 19.21 17.49
N SER A 281 -11.53 18.87 16.20
CA SER A 281 -12.71 18.56 15.36
C SER A 281 -13.54 17.43 15.95
N ARG A 282 -12.89 16.38 16.45
CA ARG A 282 -13.59 15.24 17.06
C ARG A 282 -14.34 15.65 18.33
N TYR A 283 -13.69 16.43 19.20
CA TYR A 283 -14.34 16.96 20.41
C TYR A 283 -15.42 17.99 20.08
N ALA A 284 -15.18 18.89 19.13
CA ALA A 284 -16.15 19.88 18.73
C ALA A 284 -17.45 19.27 18.16
N LYS A 285 -17.36 18.09 17.53
CA LYS A 285 -18.56 17.38 17.03
C LYS A 285 -19.52 16.99 18.17
N SER A 286 -19.04 16.74 19.38
CA SER A 286 -19.88 16.43 20.55
C SER A 286 -20.63 17.63 21.09
N GLN A 287 -20.21 18.84 20.72
CA GLN A 287 -20.87 20.09 21.12
C GLN A 287 -21.89 20.61 20.09
N LEU A 288 -22.05 19.90 18.97
CA LEU A 288 -23.03 20.25 17.97
C LEU A 288 -24.42 20.05 18.56
N PHE A 289 -25.30 21.06 18.36
CA PHE A 289 -26.69 21.10 18.82
C PHE A 289 -26.88 21.32 20.35
N GLU A 290 -25.80 21.52 21.10
CA GLU A 290 -25.88 21.91 22.50
C GLU A 290 -26.13 23.40 22.65
N PHE A 291 -26.73 23.81 23.80
CA PHE A 291 -26.93 25.20 24.11
C PHE A 291 -25.60 25.92 24.36
N ASN A 292 -25.52 27.18 23.91
CA ASN A 292 -24.33 28.01 24.13
C ASN A 292 -24.36 28.63 25.57
N ASP A 293 -24.27 27.81 26.59
CA ASP A 293 -24.26 28.16 28.00
C ASP A 293 -22.83 28.02 28.62
N GLU A 294 -22.74 28.32 29.91
CA GLU A 294 -21.48 28.28 30.64
C GLU A 294 -20.95 26.81 30.74
N TYR A 295 -21.85 25.84 30.87
CA TYR A 295 -21.50 24.44 30.97
C TYR A 295 -20.87 23.91 29.66
N THR A 296 -21.44 24.27 28.52
CA THR A 296 -20.93 23.86 27.21
C THR A 296 -19.61 24.54 26.85
N ARG A 297 -19.29 25.70 27.47
CA ARG A 297 -18.04 26.45 27.22
C ARG A 297 -16.89 26.05 28.15
N SER A 298 -17.16 25.36 29.23
CA SER A 298 -16.18 24.92 30.22
C SER A 298 -15.55 23.61 29.88
#